data_19a1ff2670b4185ed3e663180aaf5ef6
#
_entry.id   19a1ff2670b4185ed3e663180aaf5ef6
#
_cell.length_a   1.000
_cell.length_b   1.000
_cell.length_c   1.000
_cell.angle_alpha   90.00
_cell.angle_beta   90.00
_cell.angle_gamma   90.00
#
_symmetry.space_group_name_H-M   'P 1'
#
loop_
_entity.id
_entity.type
_entity.pdbx_description
1 polymer ?
#
loop_
_entity_poly.entity_id
_entity_poly.type
_entity_poly.pdbx_seq_one_letter_code
_entity_poly.pdbx_strand_id
1 'polypeptide(L)'
;MSKNSSLIAVSTGLLQQMTRQEAEAVLGHEVAHAANGDMVTLALIQGVVNTFVMFLSRVIGHLVDRVIFKTERGQGPAFFVTMIVAELVLGILASIIVMWFSRQREFRADQGGARLAGRQNMIAALERLNALHPQPLPDKMAAFGIAGGGGGGPKRLFMTHPPLEERIAALKAAIR
;
A
#
# COMPACT_ATOMS: atom_id res chain seq x y z
N MET A 1 -3.14 -4.49 18.90
CA MET A 1 -4.52 -4.65 18.38
C MET A 1 -4.70 -6.12 18.03
N SER A 2 -5.74 -6.75 18.54
CA SER A 2 -6.06 -8.15 18.20
C SER A 2 -7.17 -8.17 17.17
N LYS A 3 -7.31 -9.28 16.41
CA LYS A 3 -8.40 -9.48 15.44
C LYS A 3 -9.81 -9.30 16.05
N ASN A 4 -9.93 -9.48 17.37
CA ASN A 4 -11.19 -9.44 18.09
C ASN A 4 -11.54 -8.05 18.67
N SER A 5 -10.73 -7.03 18.41
CA SER A 5 -10.94 -5.65 18.90
C SER A 5 -10.55 -4.66 17.80
N SER A 6 -11.43 -4.50 16.82
CA SER A 6 -11.29 -3.54 15.73
C SER A 6 -12.38 -2.50 15.82
N LEU A 7 -12.03 -1.22 15.68
CA LEU A 7 -12.96 -0.11 15.57
C LEU A 7 -12.99 0.35 14.10
N ILE A 8 -14.18 0.33 13.51
CA ILE A 8 -14.42 0.88 12.18
C ILE A 8 -15.15 2.21 12.36
N ALA A 9 -14.53 3.29 11.90
CA ALA A 9 -15.13 4.62 11.93
C ALA A 9 -15.50 5.06 10.51
N VAL A 10 -16.71 5.57 10.34
CA VAL A 10 -17.21 6.10 9.06
C VAL A 10 -17.50 7.59 9.21
N SER A 11 -17.06 8.40 8.25
CA SER A 11 -17.34 9.83 8.30
C SER A 11 -18.80 10.12 7.93
N THR A 12 -19.39 11.13 8.59
CA THR A 12 -20.74 11.60 8.26
C THR A 12 -20.84 12.11 6.83
N GLY A 13 -19.76 12.69 6.29
CA GLY A 13 -19.68 13.13 4.90
C GLY A 13 -19.81 11.99 3.90
N LEU A 14 -19.21 10.84 4.18
CA LEU A 14 -19.36 9.65 3.35
C LEU A 14 -20.81 9.14 3.37
N LEU A 15 -21.43 9.07 4.56
CA LEU A 15 -22.80 8.59 4.72
C LEU A 15 -23.83 9.52 4.04
N GLN A 16 -23.55 10.81 3.95
CA GLN A 16 -24.42 11.77 3.25
C GLN A 16 -24.33 11.68 1.71
N GLN A 17 -23.22 11.17 1.19
CA GLN A 17 -22.93 11.11 -0.25
C GLN A 17 -23.20 9.74 -0.86
N MET A 18 -23.47 8.73 -0.05
CA MET A 18 -23.72 7.34 -0.46
C MET A 18 -25.13 6.89 -0.12
N THR A 19 -25.66 6.01 -0.94
CA THR A 19 -26.85 5.24 -0.56
C THR A 19 -26.53 4.29 0.58
N ARG A 20 -27.56 3.81 1.29
CA ARG A 20 -27.38 2.82 2.35
C ARG A 20 -26.63 1.57 1.87
N GLN A 21 -26.96 1.06 0.69
CA GLN A 21 -26.35 -0.14 0.12
C GLN A 21 -24.88 0.07 -0.24
N GLU A 22 -24.52 1.25 -0.77
CA GLU A 22 -23.13 1.61 -1.03
C GLU A 22 -22.34 1.75 0.28
N ALA A 23 -22.92 2.37 1.31
CA ALA A 23 -22.30 2.49 2.63
C ALA A 23 -22.11 1.12 3.30
N GLU A 24 -23.09 0.21 3.21
CA GLU A 24 -22.98 -1.18 3.69
C GLU A 24 -21.85 -1.93 2.96
N ALA A 25 -21.65 -1.69 1.67
CA ALA A 25 -20.56 -2.28 0.91
C ALA A 25 -19.18 -1.76 1.35
N VAL A 26 -19.03 -0.46 1.60
CA VAL A 26 -17.81 0.14 2.16
C VAL A 26 -17.52 -0.44 3.56
N LEU A 27 -18.54 -0.54 4.41
CA LEU A 27 -18.38 -1.18 5.73
C LEU A 27 -17.97 -2.64 5.60
N GLY A 28 -18.56 -3.39 4.65
CA GLY A 28 -18.16 -4.76 4.36
C GLY A 28 -16.70 -4.90 3.93
N HIS A 29 -16.20 -3.94 3.16
CA HIS A 29 -14.78 -3.85 2.79
C HIS A 29 -13.89 -3.64 4.03
N GLU A 30 -14.22 -2.70 4.90
CA GLU A 30 -13.47 -2.44 6.14
C GLU A 30 -13.50 -3.64 7.11
N VAL A 31 -14.66 -4.30 7.22
CA VAL A 31 -14.81 -5.54 8.00
C VAL A 31 -13.91 -6.65 7.42
N ALA A 32 -13.82 -6.75 6.09
CA ALA A 32 -12.94 -7.73 5.44
C ALA A 32 -11.47 -7.48 5.77
N HIS A 33 -11.01 -6.22 5.79
CA HIS A 33 -9.64 -5.88 6.24
C HIS A 33 -9.38 -6.31 7.69
N ALA A 34 -10.33 -6.05 8.59
CA ALA A 34 -10.22 -6.44 9.99
C ALA A 34 -10.19 -7.97 10.14
N ALA A 35 -11.09 -8.68 9.45
CA ALA A 35 -11.18 -10.14 9.48
C ALA A 35 -9.93 -10.82 8.91
N ASN A 36 -9.35 -10.29 7.84
CA ASN A 36 -8.12 -10.79 7.24
C ASN A 36 -6.87 -10.50 8.10
N GLY A 37 -6.95 -9.61 9.08
CA GLY A 37 -5.81 -9.17 9.87
C GLY A 37 -4.79 -8.35 9.07
N ASP A 38 -5.27 -7.62 8.08
CA ASP A 38 -4.46 -6.93 7.08
C ASP A 38 -3.50 -5.89 7.68
N MET A 39 -3.90 -5.21 8.75
CA MET A 39 -3.03 -4.26 9.45
C MET A 39 -1.80 -4.94 10.08
N VAL A 40 -2.02 -6.09 10.73
CA VAL A 40 -0.94 -6.85 11.37
C VAL A 40 -0.02 -7.43 10.31
N THR A 41 -0.58 -8.00 9.26
CA THR A 41 0.19 -8.58 8.15
C THR A 41 1.07 -7.55 7.47
N LEU A 42 0.53 -6.35 7.17
CA LEU A 42 1.30 -5.28 6.54
C LEU A 42 2.43 -4.77 7.45
N ALA A 43 2.16 -4.60 8.75
CA ALA A 43 3.16 -4.18 9.73
C ALA A 43 4.30 -5.21 9.85
N LEU A 44 3.97 -6.51 9.85
CA LEU A 44 4.96 -7.58 9.88
C LEU A 44 5.82 -7.61 8.61
N ILE A 45 5.20 -7.52 7.42
CA ILE A 45 5.92 -7.46 6.15
C ILE A 45 6.87 -6.26 6.14
N GLN A 46 6.40 -5.08 6.55
CA GLN A 46 7.21 -3.87 6.60
C GLN A 46 8.37 -4.01 7.60
N GLY A 47 8.14 -4.59 8.77
CA GLY A 47 9.18 -4.85 9.76
C GLY A 47 10.26 -5.80 9.25
N VAL A 48 9.85 -6.91 8.63
CA VAL A 48 10.79 -7.90 8.05
C VAL A 48 11.60 -7.26 6.92
N VAL A 49 10.94 -6.60 5.97
CA VAL A 49 11.60 -5.96 4.82
C VAL A 49 12.59 -4.89 5.28
N ASN A 50 12.21 -4.03 6.23
CA ASN A 50 13.11 -3.02 6.79
C ASN A 50 14.33 -3.63 7.48
N THR A 51 14.15 -4.75 8.20
CA THR A 51 15.26 -5.47 8.83
C THR A 51 16.25 -5.96 7.77
N PHE A 52 15.75 -6.53 6.66
CA PHE A 52 16.62 -6.94 5.54
C PHE A 52 17.34 -5.77 4.89
N VAL A 53 16.67 -4.63 4.67
CA VAL A 53 17.29 -3.41 4.13
C VAL A 53 18.44 -2.96 5.02
N MET A 54 18.21 -2.86 6.33
CA MET A 54 19.23 -2.44 7.29
C MET A 54 20.39 -3.44 7.40
N PHE A 55 20.13 -4.72 7.32
CA PHE A 55 21.17 -5.76 7.34
C PHE A 55 22.03 -5.72 6.08
N LEU A 56 21.38 -5.76 4.90
CA LEU A 56 22.08 -5.80 3.62
C LEU A 56 22.88 -4.51 3.37
N SER A 57 22.37 -3.35 3.72
CA SER A 57 23.10 -2.09 3.57
C SER A 57 24.40 -2.09 4.37
N ARG A 58 24.41 -2.65 5.59
CA ARG A 58 25.62 -2.82 6.41
C ARG A 58 26.59 -3.80 5.80
N VAL A 59 26.09 -4.96 5.31
CA VAL A 59 26.94 -5.95 4.64
C VAL A 59 27.60 -5.35 3.42
N ILE A 60 26.86 -4.64 2.57
CA ILE A 60 27.38 -3.97 1.38
C ILE A 60 28.41 -2.90 1.79
N GLY A 61 28.11 -2.09 2.80
CA GLY A 61 29.03 -1.10 3.32
C GLY A 61 30.38 -1.70 3.76
N HIS A 62 30.33 -2.82 4.51
CA HIS A 62 31.54 -3.54 4.93
C HIS A 62 32.32 -4.15 3.76
N LEU A 63 31.63 -4.77 2.80
CA LEU A 63 32.29 -5.35 1.63
C LEU A 63 33.03 -4.30 0.81
N VAL A 64 32.37 -3.17 0.53
CA VAL A 64 32.97 -2.08 -0.25
C VAL A 64 34.15 -1.47 0.50
N ASP A 65 34.01 -1.19 1.79
CA ASP A 65 35.06 -0.56 2.60
C ASP A 65 36.32 -1.47 2.71
N ARG A 66 36.13 -2.78 2.85
CA ARG A 66 37.25 -3.73 2.97
C ARG A 66 37.87 -4.15 1.63
N VAL A 67 37.04 -4.40 0.62
CA VAL A 67 37.52 -4.94 -0.65
C VAL A 67 38.05 -3.84 -1.57
N ILE A 68 37.34 -2.70 -1.65
CA ILE A 68 37.68 -1.61 -2.57
C ILE A 68 38.63 -0.62 -1.89
N PHE A 69 38.29 -0.17 -0.69
CA PHE A 69 39.07 0.86 0.02
C PHE A 69 40.16 0.28 0.94
N LYS A 70 40.20 -1.05 1.12
CA LYS A 70 41.25 -1.76 1.89
C LYS A 70 41.44 -1.22 3.31
N THR A 71 40.35 -0.79 3.95
CA THR A 71 40.38 -0.29 5.33
C THR A 71 40.78 -1.43 6.28
N GLU A 72 41.95 -1.33 6.91
CA GLU A 72 42.53 -2.39 7.75
C GLU A 72 41.89 -2.46 9.14
N ARG A 73 41.47 -1.34 9.72
CA ARG A 73 40.89 -1.26 11.06
C ARG A 73 39.67 -0.35 11.12
N GLY A 74 38.61 -0.84 11.75
CA GLY A 74 37.38 -0.09 11.99
C GLY A 74 36.49 0.05 10.77
N GLN A 75 35.70 1.10 10.74
CA GLN A 75 34.82 1.49 9.64
C GLN A 75 35.32 2.82 9.07
N GLY A 76 35.72 2.81 7.80
CA GLY A 76 36.16 4.00 7.10
C GLY A 76 35.00 4.90 6.69
N PRO A 77 35.26 6.13 6.22
CA PRO A 77 34.21 7.00 5.68
C PRO A 77 33.46 6.36 4.51
N ALA A 78 34.12 5.52 3.73
CA ALA A 78 33.52 4.80 2.61
C ALA A 78 32.44 3.82 3.07
N PHE A 79 32.58 3.21 4.24
CA PHE A 79 31.54 2.37 4.84
C PHE A 79 30.23 3.13 5.00
N PHE A 80 30.26 4.30 5.65
CA PHE A 80 29.06 5.08 5.93
C PHE A 80 28.38 5.58 4.66
N VAL A 81 29.15 6.09 3.71
CA VAL A 81 28.60 6.58 2.42
C VAL A 81 27.95 5.43 1.66
N THR A 82 28.64 4.29 1.53
CA THR A 82 28.11 3.12 0.82
C THR A 82 26.89 2.55 1.50
N MET A 83 26.92 2.47 2.84
CA MET A 83 25.77 1.98 3.62
C MET A 83 24.53 2.86 3.38
N ILE A 84 24.68 4.19 3.43
CA ILE A 84 23.56 5.13 3.22
C ILE A 84 23.01 4.99 1.79
N VAL A 85 23.89 4.94 0.78
CA VAL A 85 23.47 4.78 -0.62
C VAL A 85 22.76 3.43 -0.81
N ALA A 86 23.31 2.35 -0.27
CA ALA A 86 22.68 1.04 -0.31
C ALA A 86 21.31 1.03 0.39
N GLU A 87 21.19 1.68 1.55
CA GLU A 87 19.93 1.79 2.30
C GLU A 87 18.86 2.53 1.50
N LEU A 88 19.21 3.61 0.83
CA LEU A 88 18.31 4.35 -0.05
C LEU A 88 17.84 3.49 -1.23
N VAL A 89 18.76 2.83 -1.93
CA VAL A 89 18.41 1.98 -3.09
C VAL A 89 17.56 0.78 -2.66
N LEU A 90 17.98 0.06 -1.63
CA LEU A 90 17.23 -1.07 -1.10
C LEU A 90 15.88 -0.64 -0.52
N GLY A 91 15.80 0.56 0.10
CA GLY A 91 14.56 1.14 0.62
C GLY A 91 13.54 1.40 -0.49
N ILE A 92 13.99 1.90 -1.66
CA ILE A 92 13.12 2.06 -2.83
C ILE A 92 12.58 0.70 -3.30
N LEU A 93 13.45 -0.32 -3.43
CA LEU A 93 13.03 -1.66 -3.82
C LEU A 93 12.07 -2.28 -2.78
N ALA A 94 12.36 -2.10 -1.51
CA ALA A 94 11.51 -2.53 -0.40
C ALA A 94 10.12 -1.89 -0.46
N SER A 95 10.04 -0.59 -0.76
CA SER A 95 8.76 0.12 -0.89
C SER A 95 7.88 -0.46 -2.01
N ILE A 96 8.46 -0.85 -3.13
CA ILE A 96 7.73 -1.50 -4.24
C ILE A 96 7.08 -2.81 -3.77
N ILE A 97 7.81 -3.63 -3.00
CA ILE A 97 7.29 -4.88 -2.44
C ILE A 97 6.12 -4.60 -1.50
N VAL A 98 6.28 -3.66 -0.55
CA VAL A 98 5.23 -3.30 0.40
C VAL A 98 3.99 -2.76 -0.32
N MET A 99 4.15 -1.90 -1.33
CA MET A 99 3.05 -1.36 -2.13
C MET A 99 2.35 -2.45 -2.95
N TRP A 100 3.09 -3.42 -3.47
CA TRP A 100 2.48 -4.57 -4.14
C TRP A 100 1.58 -5.38 -3.21
N PHE A 101 2.07 -5.71 -2.00
CA PHE A 101 1.25 -6.38 -0.98
C PHE A 101 0.03 -5.55 -0.57
N SER A 102 0.20 -4.23 -0.41
CA SER A 102 -0.89 -3.32 -0.10
C SER A 102 -2.00 -3.39 -1.16
N ARG A 103 -1.64 -3.38 -2.45
CA ARG A 103 -2.62 -3.50 -3.56
C ARG A 103 -3.33 -4.86 -3.57
N GLN A 104 -2.61 -5.96 -3.35
CA GLN A 104 -3.24 -7.29 -3.30
C GLN A 104 -4.26 -7.42 -2.17
N ARG A 105 -4.02 -6.76 -1.07
CA ARG A 105 -4.91 -6.69 0.07
C ARG A 105 -6.24 -6.00 -0.27
N GLU A 106 -6.19 -4.90 -1.04
CA GLU A 106 -7.39 -4.18 -1.49
C GLU A 106 -8.31 -5.08 -2.33
N PHE A 107 -7.76 -5.83 -3.28
CA PHE A 107 -8.58 -6.75 -4.08
C PHE A 107 -9.25 -7.84 -3.24
N ARG A 108 -8.58 -8.34 -2.19
CA ARG A 108 -9.18 -9.31 -1.26
C ARG A 108 -10.28 -8.68 -0.40
N ALA A 109 -10.07 -7.45 0.05
CA ALA A 109 -11.06 -6.72 0.82
C ALA A 109 -12.30 -6.38 -0.02
N ASP A 110 -12.13 -6.02 -1.29
CA ASP A 110 -13.23 -5.82 -2.24
C ASP A 110 -14.06 -7.10 -2.43
N GLN A 111 -13.41 -8.24 -2.58
CA GLN A 111 -14.10 -9.53 -2.66
C GLN A 111 -14.82 -9.86 -1.35
N GLY A 112 -14.23 -9.52 -0.20
CA GLY A 112 -14.86 -9.67 1.12
C GLY A 112 -16.09 -8.79 1.26
N GLY A 113 -16.00 -7.51 0.93
CA GLY A 113 -17.12 -6.57 0.89
C GLY A 113 -18.23 -7.03 -0.07
N ALA A 114 -17.84 -7.49 -1.26
CA ALA A 114 -18.78 -8.04 -2.24
C ALA A 114 -19.53 -9.29 -1.76
N ARG A 115 -18.90 -10.13 -0.93
CA ARG A 115 -19.57 -11.30 -0.31
C ARG A 115 -20.52 -10.88 0.81
N LEU A 116 -20.20 -9.84 1.57
CA LEU A 116 -20.99 -9.39 2.71
C LEU A 116 -22.19 -8.52 2.28
N ALA A 117 -21.98 -7.56 1.40
CA ALA A 117 -23.00 -6.58 1.02
C ALA A 117 -23.56 -6.76 -0.41
N GLY A 118 -23.04 -7.72 -1.14
CA GLY A 118 -23.42 -7.94 -2.54
C GLY A 118 -22.46 -7.25 -3.51
N ARG A 119 -22.11 -7.97 -4.60
CA ARG A 119 -21.13 -7.51 -5.58
C ARG A 119 -21.53 -6.22 -6.29
N GLN A 120 -22.81 -6.11 -6.68
CA GLN A 120 -23.31 -4.92 -7.37
C GLN A 120 -23.22 -3.67 -6.48
N ASN A 121 -23.52 -3.83 -5.19
CA ASN A 121 -23.40 -2.75 -4.21
C ASN A 121 -21.94 -2.32 -4.03
N MET A 122 -21.00 -3.29 -4.03
CA MET A 122 -19.57 -2.98 -3.95
C MET A 122 -19.06 -2.25 -5.20
N ILE A 123 -19.50 -2.66 -6.39
CA ILE A 123 -19.19 -1.97 -7.64
C ILE A 123 -19.76 -0.54 -7.60
N ALA A 124 -21.03 -0.38 -7.23
CA ALA A 124 -21.69 0.91 -7.13
C ALA A 124 -20.98 1.84 -6.13
N ALA A 125 -20.55 1.31 -4.98
CA ALA A 125 -19.79 2.06 -3.99
C ALA A 125 -18.44 2.56 -4.56
N LEU A 126 -17.69 1.71 -5.28
CA LEU A 126 -16.43 2.12 -5.92
C LEU A 126 -16.66 3.12 -7.04
N GLU A 127 -17.72 2.96 -7.86
CA GLU A 127 -18.09 3.93 -8.91
C GLU A 127 -18.51 5.27 -8.29
N ARG A 128 -19.22 5.27 -7.16
CA ARG A 128 -19.54 6.47 -6.40
C ARG A 128 -18.28 7.17 -5.87
N LEU A 129 -17.35 6.43 -5.26
CA LEU A 129 -16.09 6.97 -4.79
C LEU A 129 -15.27 7.58 -5.93
N ASN A 130 -15.25 6.94 -7.10
CA ASN A 130 -14.58 7.46 -8.29
C ASN A 130 -15.21 8.77 -8.78
N ALA A 131 -16.54 8.89 -8.74
CA ALA A 131 -17.26 10.10 -9.10
C ALA A 131 -17.07 11.24 -8.11
N LEU A 132 -16.90 10.96 -6.82
CA LEU A 132 -16.67 11.96 -5.78
C LEU A 132 -15.25 12.53 -5.80
N HIS A 133 -14.27 11.81 -6.38
CA HIS A 133 -12.88 12.22 -6.49
C HIS A 133 -12.42 12.31 -7.96
N PRO A 134 -13.12 13.11 -8.81
CA PRO A 134 -12.85 13.14 -10.25
C PRO A 134 -11.55 13.85 -10.64
N GLN A 135 -10.84 14.49 -9.69
CA GLN A 135 -9.65 15.29 -9.99
C GLN A 135 -8.39 14.66 -9.37
N PRO A 136 -7.31 14.54 -10.12
CA PRO A 136 -5.99 14.36 -9.55
C PRO A 136 -5.70 15.58 -8.66
N LEU A 137 -5.19 15.34 -7.44
CA LEU A 137 -4.71 16.41 -6.57
C LEU A 137 -3.74 17.32 -7.33
N PRO A 138 -3.72 18.64 -7.05
CA PRO A 138 -2.80 19.57 -7.71
C PRO A 138 -1.36 19.04 -7.72
N ASP A 139 -0.63 19.27 -8.80
CA ASP A 139 0.73 18.76 -9.05
C ASP A 139 1.70 18.94 -7.86
N LYS A 140 1.48 19.98 -7.04
CA LYS A 140 2.28 20.24 -5.84
C LYS A 140 2.11 19.19 -4.73
N MET A 141 0.97 18.51 -4.67
CA MET A 141 0.73 17.41 -3.72
C MET A 141 1.03 16.03 -4.32
N ALA A 142 1.09 15.92 -5.64
CA ALA A 142 1.51 14.72 -6.34
C ALA A 142 2.98 14.36 -6.04
N ALA A 143 3.81 15.35 -5.74
CA ALA A 143 5.21 15.17 -5.36
C ALA A 143 5.39 14.43 -4.02
N PHE A 144 4.38 14.45 -3.14
CA PHE A 144 4.40 13.74 -1.85
C PHE A 144 3.79 12.34 -1.91
N GLY A 145 3.46 11.82 -3.11
CA GLY A 145 2.96 10.45 -3.28
C GLY A 145 1.52 10.22 -2.80
N ILE A 146 0.77 11.28 -2.48
CA ILE A 146 -0.60 11.22 -1.92
C ILE A 146 -1.67 11.27 -3.03
N ALA A 147 -1.28 11.37 -4.31
CA ALA A 147 -2.19 11.51 -5.41
C ALA A 147 -2.59 10.15 -6.01
N GLY A 148 -3.77 9.69 -5.69
CA GLY A 148 -4.49 8.68 -6.46
C GLY A 148 -5.02 9.28 -7.76
N GLY A 149 -4.17 9.43 -8.77
CA GLY A 149 -4.56 9.93 -10.09
C GLY A 149 -3.93 9.08 -11.18
N GLY A 150 -4.73 8.64 -12.15
CA GLY A 150 -4.37 7.77 -13.25
C GLY A 150 -3.13 8.21 -14.00
N GLY A 151 -2.01 7.60 -13.69
CA GLY A 151 -0.75 7.76 -14.41
C GLY A 151 -0.17 6.39 -14.70
N GLY A 152 -0.13 6.01 -15.97
CA GLY A 152 0.65 4.85 -16.39
C GLY A 152 2.14 5.11 -16.16
N GLY A 153 2.91 4.05 -15.86
CA GLY A 153 4.36 4.15 -15.69
C GLY A 153 4.84 3.87 -14.25
N PRO A 154 6.11 4.18 -13.94
CA PRO A 154 6.74 3.82 -12.67
C PRO A 154 6.04 4.40 -11.44
N LYS A 155 5.31 5.51 -11.54
CA LYS A 155 4.50 6.07 -10.44
C LYS A 155 3.51 5.06 -9.86
N ARG A 156 2.97 4.16 -10.68
CA ARG A 156 2.03 3.12 -10.27
C ARG A 156 2.63 2.11 -9.26
N LEU A 157 3.94 1.91 -9.30
CA LEU A 157 4.62 1.00 -8.37
C LEU A 157 4.58 1.51 -6.93
N PHE A 158 4.47 2.82 -6.75
CA PHE A 158 4.48 3.49 -5.44
C PHE A 158 3.08 3.85 -4.91
N MET A 159 2.02 3.42 -5.59
CA MET A 159 0.65 3.63 -5.10
C MET A 159 0.29 2.61 -4.03
N THR A 160 -0.27 3.09 -2.91
CA THR A 160 -0.75 2.25 -1.79
C THR A 160 -2.04 1.52 -2.12
N HIS A 161 -2.89 2.12 -2.96
CA HIS A 161 -4.16 1.55 -3.41
C HIS A 161 -4.14 1.38 -4.93
N PRO A 162 -4.75 0.30 -5.47
CA PRO A 162 -4.96 0.19 -6.91
C PRO A 162 -5.93 1.29 -7.39
N PRO A 163 -5.83 1.72 -8.65
CA PRO A 163 -6.85 2.58 -9.25
C PRO A 163 -8.25 1.98 -9.10
N LEU A 164 -9.24 2.82 -8.80
CA LEU A 164 -10.63 2.36 -8.59
C LEU A 164 -11.17 1.61 -9.81
N GLU A 165 -10.79 2.02 -11.01
CA GLU A 165 -11.15 1.37 -12.27
C GLU A 165 -10.67 -0.09 -12.35
N GLU A 166 -9.48 -0.39 -11.84
CA GLU A 166 -8.94 -1.75 -11.80
C GLU A 166 -9.68 -2.60 -10.77
N ARG A 167 -10.02 -2.04 -9.62
CA ARG A 167 -10.80 -2.70 -8.58
C ARG A 167 -12.20 -3.05 -9.10
N ILE A 168 -12.86 -2.10 -9.77
CA ILE A 168 -14.17 -2.30 -10.43
C ILE A 168 -14.07 -3.38 -11.51
N ALA A 169 -13.04 -3.32 -12.38
CA ALA A 169 -12.83 -4.31 -13.43
C ALA A 169 -12.60 -5.71 -12.86
N ALA A 170 -11.83 -5.84 -11.78
CA ALA A 170 -11.60 -7.12 -11.10
C ALA A 170 -12.88 -7.72 -10.53
N LEU A 171 -13.75 -6.89 -9.91
CA LEU A 171 -15.05 -7.33 -9.42
C LEU A 171 -15.99 -7.75 -10.55
N LYS A 172 -16.00 -7.04 -11.69
CA LYS A 172 -16.79 -7.39 -12.87
C LYS A 172 -16.29 -8.69 -13.52
N ALA A 173 -15.00 -8.92 -13.59
CA ALA A 173 -14.42 -10.13 -14.17
C ALA A 173 -14.67 -11.40 -13.35
N ALA A 174 -14.85 -11.30 -12.04
CA ALA A 174 -15.12 -12.43 -11.16
C ALA A 174 -16.57 -13.00 -11.29
N ILE A 175 -17.32 -12.61 -12.32
CA ILE A 175 -18.68 -13.07 -12.64
C ILE A 175 -18.67 -14.42 -13.41
N ARG A 176 -17.49 -14.95 -13.76
CA ARG A 176 -17.36 -16.24 -14.47
C ARG A 176 -17.15 -17.42 -13.54
#